data_61eb37425ddd0b6bdd5cf84abac82ebf
#
_entry.id   61eb37425ddd0b6bdd5cf84abac82ebf
#
_cell.length_a   1.000
_cell.length_b   1.000
_cell.length_c   1.000
_cell.angle_alpha   90.00
_cell.angle_beta   90.00
_cell.angle_gamma   90.00
#
_symmetry.space_group_name_H-M   'P 1'
#
loop_
_entity.id
_entity.type
_entity.pdbx_description
1 polymer ?
#
loop_
_entity_poly.entity_id
_entity_poly.type
_entity_poly.pdbx_seq_one_letter_code
_entity_poly.pdbx_strand_id
1 'polypeptide(L)' 'MTNYTSYDQLPLALRAEDVAQILGISRAGAYTLLHSEGFPCIHIGKRMLVQRDAFLRWLEEQRVK' A
#
# COMPACT_ATOMS: atom_id res chain seq x y z
N MET A 1 -9.00 12.66 9.60
CA MET A 1 -8.48 11.36 9.14
C MET A 1 -9.27 10.88 7.93
N THR A 2 -8.58 10.39 6.94
CA THR A 2 -9.21 9.93 5.72
C THR A 2 -9.71 8.50 5.88
N ASN A 3 -10.97 8.29 5.60
CA ASN A 3 -11.57 6.96 5.61
C ASN A 3 -11.90 6.55 4.18
N TYR A 4 -11.36 5.43 3.77
CA TYR A 4 -11.62 4.91 2.44
C TYR A 4 -12.78 3.93 2.53
N THR A 5 -13.91 4.30 1.93
CA THR A 5 -15.10 3.45 1.95
C THR A 5 -15.12 2.49 0.77
N SER A 6 -14.29 2.75 -0.23
CA SER A 6 -14.23 1.94 -1.43
C SER A 6 -12.83 2.07 -2.03
N TYR A 7 -12.36 1.00 -2.66
CA TYR A 7 -11.05 1.01 -3.31
C TYR A 7 -10.99 2.01 -4.46
N ASP A 8 -12.14 2.30 -5.07
CA ASP A 8 -12.20 3.26 -6.16
C ASP A 8 -11.88 4.67 -5.70
N GLN A 9 -12.00 4.93 -4.41
CA GLN A 9 -11.72 6.24 -3.84
C GLN A 9 -10.26 6.44 -3.49
N LEU A 10 -9.46 5.41 -3.60
CA LEU A 10 -8.03 5.51 -3.31
C LEU A 10 -7.32 6.28 -4.40
N PRO A 11 -6.31 7.09 -4.05
CA PRO A 11 -5.51 7.76 -5.06
C PRO A 11 -4.71 6.75 -5.87
N LEU A 12 -4.29 7.15 -7.07
CA LEU A 12 -3.52 6.27 -7.94
C LEU A 12 -2.18 5.90 -7.31
N ALA A 13 -1.58 6.80 -6.57
CA ALA A 13 -0.31 6.56 -5.89
C ALA A 13 -0.53 6.63 -4.39
N LEU A 14 -0.10 5.58 -3.70
CA LEU A 14 -0.24 5.47 -2.25
C LEU A 14 1.14 5.62 -1.60
N ARG A 15 1.14 6.24 -0.43
CA ARG A 15 2.35 6.32 0.39
C ARG A 15 2.24 5.33 1.54
N ALA A 16 3.35 5.15 2.27
CA ALA A 16 3.37 4.23 3.40
C ALA A 16 2.23 4.51 4.38
N GLU A 17 1.96 5.79 4.62
CA GLU A 17 0.88 6.18 5.52
C GLU A 17 -0.47 5.71 5.04
N ASP A 18 -0.70 5.79 3.74
CA ASP A 18 -1.96 5.34 3.16
C ASP A 18 -2.09 3.83 3.29
N VAL A 19 -1.02 3.11 3.02
CA VAL A 19 -1.02 1.65 3.16
C VAL A 19 -1.29 1.26 4.60
N ALA A 20 -0.68 1.97 5.54
CA ALA A 20 -0.90 1.68 6.96
C ALA A 20 -2.36 1.84 7.33
N GLN A 21 -3.02 2.89 6.85
CA GLN A 21 -4.43 3.12 7.14
C GLN A 21 -5.31 2.05 6.51
N ILE A 22 -5.03 1.71 5.26
CA ILE A 22 -5.84 0.73 4.54
C ILE A 22 -5.76 -0.63 5.22
N LEU A 23 -4.57 -1.02 5.65
CA LEU A 23 -4.36 -2.33 6.26
C LEU A 23 -4.59 -2.34 7.76
N GLY A 24 -4.74 -1.17 8.37
CA GLY A 24 -4.93 -1.08 9.81
C GLY A 24 -3.69 -1.47 10.60
N ILE A 25 -2.51 -1.17 10.08
CA ILE A 25 -1.24 -1.47 10.75
C ILE A 25 -0.51 -0.19 11.08
N SER A 26 0.56 -0.30 11.87
CA SER A 26 1.35 0.84 12.24
C SER A 26 2.16 1.36 11.04
N ARG A 27 2.59 2.63 11.13
CA ARG A 27 3.43 3.21 10.09
C ARG A 27 4.71 2.39 9.93
N ALA A 28 5.32 1.99 11.04
CA ALA A 28 6.54 1.19 10.99
C ALA A 28 6.29 -0.14 10.28
N GLY A 29 5.14 -0.77 10.55
CA GLY A 29 4.76 -1.99 9.87
C GLY A 29 4.59 -1.79 8.38
N ALA A 30 4.01 -0.66 7.99
CA ALA A 30 3.84 -0.36 6.57
C ALA A 30 5.19 -0.19 5.88
N TYR A 31 6.12 0.53 6.52
CA TYR A 31 7.45 0.70 5.93
C TYR A 31 8.16 -0.64 5.77
N THR A 32 8.03 -1.51 6.76
CA THR A 32 8.60 -2.85 6.66
C THR A 32 8.01 -3.60 5.47
N LEU A 33 6.71 -3.49 5.30
CA LEU A 33 6.02 -4.15 4.20
C LEU A 33 6.48 -3.61 2.84
N LEU A 34 6.64 -2.30 2.73
CA LEU A 34 7.06 -1.69 1.49
C LEU A 34 8.48 -2.13 1.08
N HIS A 35 9.29 -2.50 2.04
CA HIS A 35 10.64 -2.99 1.77
C HIS A 35 10.67 -4.50 1.56
N SER A 36 9.57 -5.19 1.77
CA SER A 36 9.57 -6.64 1.63
C SER A 36 9.62 -7.05 0.16
N GLU A 37 10.22 -8.20 -0.07
CA GLU A 37 10.35 -8.72 -1.41
C GLU A 37 8.98 -9.10 -1.97
N GLY A 38 8.75 -8.74 -3.22
CA GLY A 38 7.49 -9.08 -3.87
C GLY A 38 6.40 -8.04 -3.71
N PHE A 39 6.60 -7.05 -2.84
CA PHE A 39 5.60 -6.00 -2.67
C PHE A 39 5.78 -4.96 -3.79
N PRO A 40 4.69 -4.52 -4.43
CA PRO A 40 4.78 -3.59 -5.57
C PRO A 40 5.05 -2.15 -5.11
N CYS A 41 6.29 -1.85 -4.87
CA CYS A 41 6.71 -0.52 -4.41
C CYS A 41 7.63 0.12 -5.44
N ILE A 42 7.39 1.40 -5.72
CA ILE A 42 8.19 2.18 -6.66
C ILE A 42 9.03 3.16 -5.87
N HIS A 43 10.34 3.16 -6.14
CA HIS A 43 11.26 4.08 -5.49
C HIS A 43 11.57 5.25 -6.43
N ILE A 44 11.26 6.46 -5.97
CA ILE A 44 11.54 7.67 -6.73
C ILE A 44 12.32 8.61 -5.82
N GLY A 45 13.62 8.70 -6.03
CA GLY A 45 14.47 9.46 -5.14
C GLY A 45 14.40 8.89 -3.74
N LYS A 46 13.98 9.71 -2.78
CA LYS A 46 13.85 9.28 -1.40
C LYS A 46 12.43 8.83 -1.07
N ARG A 47 11.55 8.86 -2.05
CA ARG A 47 10.14 8.52 -1.83
C ARG A 47 9.86 7.11 -2.25
N MET A 48 8.95 6.48 -1.52
CA MET A 48 8.41 5.17 -1.89
C MET A 48 6.93 5.35 -2.17
N LEU A 49 6.52 4.93 -3.35
CA LEU A 49 5.12 5.01 -3.77
C LEU A 49 4.62 3.65 -4.18
N VAL A 50 3.34 3.43 -3.95
CA VAL A 50 2.69 2.17 -4.32
C VAL A 50 1.55 2.50 -5.26
N GLN A 51 1.56 1.90 -6.45
CA GLN A 51 0.47 2.09 -7.38
C GLN A 51 -0.76 1.36 -6.85
N ARG A 52 -1.90 2.06 -6.86
CA ARG A 52 -3.14 1.51 -6.29
C ARG A 52 -3.50 0.16 -6.89
N ASP A 53 -3.52 0.06 -8.21
CA ASP A 53 -3.96 -1.18 -8.85
C ASP A 53 -3.03 -2.34 -8.55
N ALA A 54 -1.73 -2.07 -8.52
CA ALA A 54 -0.75 -3.09 -8.18
C ALA A 54 -0.92 -3.56 -6.74
N PHE A 55 -1.21 -2.61 -5.84
CA PHE A 55 -1.45 -2.91 -4.43
C PHE A 55 -2.68 -3.79 -4.27
N LEU A 56 -3.75 -3.46 -4.97
CA LEU A 56 -4.99 -4.23 -4.87
C LEU A 56 -4.79 -5.64 -5.42
N ARG A 57 -4.01 -5.77 -6.48
CA ARG A 57 -3.68 -7.09 -7.03
C ARG A 57 -2.87 -7.90 -6.04
N TRP A 58 -1.93 -7.24 -5.37
CA TRP A 58 -1.12 -7.89 -4.35
C TRP A 58 -1.99 -8.41 -3.21
N LEU A 59 -2.97 -7.60 -2.79
CA LEU A 59 -3.91 -8.01 -1.74
C LEU A 59 -4.70 -9.25 -2.15
N GLU A 60 -5.14 -9.29 -3.40
CA GLU A 60 -5.88 -10.44 -3.90
C GLU A 60 -5.04 -11.71 -3.82
N GLU A 61 -3.77 -11.60 -4.15
CA GLU A 61 -2.87 -12.74 -4.11
C GLU A 61 -2.69 -13.25 -2.68
N GLN A 62 -2.71 -12.35 -1.71
CA GLN A 62 -2.58 -12.76 -0.32
C GLN A 62 -3.81 -13.51 0.17
N ARG A 63 -4.98 -13.14 -0.36
CA ARG A 63 -6.23 -13.79 0.04
C ARG A 63 -6.30 -15.25 -0.34
N VAL A 64 -5.65 -15.60 -1.41
CA VAL A 64 -5.76 -16.94 -1.99
C VAL A 64 -4.96 -17.97 -1.20
N LYS A 65 -4.08 -17.53 -0.35
CA LYS A 65 -3.18 -18.43 0.38
C LYS A 65 -3.82 -19.05 1.62
#